data_96ec829784166a7e07ec4451886c8849
#
_entry.id   96ec829784166a7e07ec4451886c8849
#
_cell.length_a   1.000
_cell.length_b   1.000
_cell.length_c   1.000
_cell.angle_alpha   90.00
_cell.angle_beta   90.00
_cell.angle_gamma   90.00
#
_symmetry.space_group_name_H-M   'P 1'
#
loop_
_entity.id
_entity.type
_entity.pdbx_description
1 polymer ?
#
loop_
_entity_poly.entity_id
_entity_poly.type
_entity_poly.pdbx_seq_one_letter_code
_entity_poly.pdbx_strand_id
1 'polypeptide(L)'
;MTIFTKLINGEIPSYKIAENDKFYAFLDVFPMVPGHVLVVPKMEVDKFYEVPDAYLAEILVFAKPIARAIEQAFPCQRVGSAVIGLEVPHAHLHLVPLQSADDLNFTRPKLKQYAEELKTAQEKILAHLEKSEVFRPVS
;
A
#
# COMPACT_ATOMS: atom_id res chain seq x y z
N MET A 1 8.75 16.74 -7.88
CA MET A 1 8.22 15.38 -8.12
C MET A 1 8.70 14.45 -7.01
N THR A 2 7.77 13.83 -6.29
CA THR A 2 8.12 12.91 -5.21
C THR A 2 8.59 11.58 -5.77
N ILE A 3 9.21 10.76 -4.89
CA ILE A 3 9.60 9.40 -5.25
C ILE A 3 8.36 8.56 -5.63
N PHE A 4 7.21 8.80 -4.99
CA PHE A 4 5.98 8.07 -5.33
C PHE A 4 5.48 8.43 -6.73
N THR A 5 5.56 9.70 -7.12
CA THR A 5 5.22 10.10 -8.50
C THR A 5 6.14 9.40 -9.50
N LYS A 6 7.42 9.25 -9.17
CA LYS A 6 8.37 8.54 -10.04
C LYS A 6 8.03 7.06 -10.15
N LEU A 7 7.57 6.44 -9.06
CA LEU A 7 7.11 5.04 -9.08
C LEU A 7 5.88 4.90 -9.96
N ILE A 8 4.91 5.82 -9.82
CA ILE A 8 3.67 5.81 -10.59
C ILE A 8 3.97 5.93 -12.09
N ASN A 9 4.92 6.79 -12.45
CA ASN A 9 5.29 7.04 -13.85
C ASN A 9 6.22 5.97 -14.44
N GLY A 10 6.65 5.00 -13.64
CA GLY A 10 7.54 3.95 -14.10
C GLY A 10 9.00 4.36 -14.21
N GLU A 11 9.37 5.54 -13.70
CA GLU A 11 10.76 6.02 -13.72
C GLU A 11 11.63 5.26 -12.73
N ILE A 12 11.03 4.72 -11.67
CA ILE A 12 11.69 3.90 -10.67
C ILE A 12 10.89 2.61 -10.55
N PRO A 13 11.54 1.43 -10.47
CA PRO A 13 10.81 0.18 -10.31
C PRO A 13 10.11 0.09 -8.96
N SER A 14 8.98 -0.58 -8.92
CA SER A 14 8.21 -0.82 -7.70
C SER A 14 7.64 -2.25 -7.71
N TYR A 15 7.27 -2.74 -6.54
CA TYR A 15 6.54 -4.00 -6.42
C TYR A 15 5.05 -3.67 -6.40
N LYS A 16 4.52 -3.41 -7.60
CA LYS A 16 3.13 -2.98 -7.78
C LYS A 16 2.16 -4.07 -7.34
N ILE A 17 1.10 -3.66 -6.64
CA ILE A 17 0.02 -4.53 -6.21
C ILE A 17 -1.23 -4.27 -7.04
N ALA A 18 -1.63 -3.01 -7.22
CA ALA A 18 -2.83 -2.65 -7.95
C ALA A 18 -2.78 -1.20 -8.38
N GLU A 19 -3.57 -0.85 -9.39
CA GLU A 19 -3.75 0.55 -9.75
C GLU A 19 -5.06 0.74 -10.50
N ASN A 20 -5.57 1.95 -10.46
CA ASN A 20 -6.63 2.40 -11.33
C ASN A 20 -6.29 3.82 -11.80
N ASP A 21 -7.23 4.57 -12.32
CA ASP A 21 -6.97 5.92 -12.81
C ASP A 21 -6.63 6.92 -11.70
N LYS A 22 -7.00 6.65 -10.45
CA LYS A 22 -6.79 7.57 -9.32
C LYS A 22 -5.73 7.13 -8.33
N PHE A 23 -5.48 5.82 -8.20
CA PHE A 23 -4.63 5.26 -7.13
C PHE A 23 -3.61 4.28 -7.66
N TYR A 24 -2.54 4.16 -6.89
CA TYR A 24 -1.46 3.21 -7.13
C TYR A 24 -1.09 2.55 -5.80
N ALA A 25 -1.00 1.23 -5.79
CA ALA A 25 -0.64 0.48 -4.59
C ALA A 25 0.61 -0.36 -4.85
N PHE A 26 1.53 -0.35 -3.90
CA PHE A 26 2.81 -1.05 -4.02
C PHE A 26 3.35 -1.42 -2.65
N LEU A 27 4.28 -2.38 -2.60
CA LEU A 27 4.91 -2.77 -1.34
C LEU A 27 5.83 -1.67 -0.83
N ASP A 28 5.81 -1.45 0.48
CA ASP A 28 6.84 -0.66 1.16
C ASP A 28 8.10 -1.52 1.18
N VAL A 29 9.19 -1.01 0.61
CA VAL A 29 10.46 -1.76 0.55
C VAL A 29 11.23 -1.76 1.87
N PHE A 30 10.82 -0.91 2.81
CA PHE A 30 11.30 -0.93 4.20
C PHE A 30 10.09 -1.11 5.12
N PRO A 31 9.45 -2.30 5.09
CA PRO A 31 8.16 -2.47 5.74
C PRO A 31 8.26 -2.58 7.25
N MET A 32 7.14 -2.30 7.92
CA MET A 32 7.01 -2.59 9.35
C MET A 32 7.00 -4.09 9.60
N VAL A 33 6.32 -4.82 8.72
CA VAL A 33 6.25 -6.28 8.70
C VAL A 33 6.10 -6.72 7.24
N PRO A 34 6.39 -7.99 6.91
CA PRO A 34 6.15 -8.47 5.54
C PRO A 34 4.69 -8.29 5.15
N GLY A 35 4.45 -7.80 3.94
CA GLY A 35 3.09 -7.56 3.45
C GLY A 35 2.59 -6.15 3.64
N HIS A 36 3.41 -5.25 4.13
CA HIS A 36 3.10 -3.83 4.29
C HIS A 36 2.96 -3.17 2.92
N VAL A 37 1.78 -2.64 2.62
CA VAL A 37 1.45 -2.01 1.33
C VAL A 37 1.16 -0.52 1.54
N LEU A 38 1.56 0.29 0.58
CA LEU A 38 1.22 1.71 0.51
C LEU A 38 0.20 1.92 -0.61
N VAL A 39 -0.82 2.71 -0.31
CA VAL A 39 -1.81 3.15 -1.31
C VAL A 39 -1.66 4.66 -1.46
N VAL A 40 -1.38 5.11 -2.66
CA VAL A 40 -1.14 6.54 -2.92
C VAL A 40 -2.08 7.06 -4.01
N PRO A 41 -2.57 8.30 -3.87
CA PRO A 41 -3.28 8.94 -4.98
C PRO A 41 -2.28 9.26 -6.09
N LYS A 42 -2.73 9.18 -7.34
CA LYS A 42 -1.90 9.54 -8.49
C LYS A 42 -1.68 11.04 -8.61
N MET A 43 -2.38 11.82 -7.79
CA MET A 43 -2.19 13.26 -7.68
C MET A 43 -1.16 13.54 -6.58
N GLU A 44 -0.15 14.35 -6.89
CA GLU A 44 0.90 14.68 -5.92
C GLU A 44 0.42 15.76 -4.97
N VAL A 45 -0.04 15.35 -3.78
CA VAL A 45 -0.49 16.21 -2.71
C VAL A 45 0.21 15.73 -1.44
N ASP A 46 0.85 16.63 -0.70
CA ASP A 46 1.65 16.27 0.48
C ASP A 46 0.78 15.76 1.63
N LYS A 47 -0.15 16.58 2.09
CA LYS A 47 -0.95 16.26 3.28
C LYS A 47 -2.19 15.49 2.90
N PHE A 48 -2.41 14.38 3.61
CA PHE A 48 -3.51 13.48 3.30
C PHE A 48 -4.87 14.19 3.29
N TYR A 49 -5.10 15.07 4.26
CA TYR A 49 -6.38 15.77 4.35
C TYR A 49 -6.53 16.97 3.42
N GLU A 50 -5.52 17.23 2.59
CA GLU A 50 -5.60 18.19 1.50
C GLU A 50 -5.85 17.51 0.15
N VAL A 51 -5.90 16.19 0.12
CA VAL A 51 -6.28 15.44 -1.07
C VAL A 51 -7.74 15.73 -1.41
N PRO A 52 -8.08 15.95 -2.69
CA PRO A 52 -9.46 16.28 -3.08
C PRO A 52 -10.48 15.24 -2.62
N ASP A 53 -11.68 15.71 -2.27
CA ASP A 53 -12.77 14.89 -1.78
C ASP A 53 -13.07 13.69 -2.67
N ALA A 54 -13.02 13.88 -3.99
CA ALA A 54 -13.29 12.80 -4.94
C ALA A 54 -12.32 11.63 -4.79
N TYR A 55 -11.07 11.91 -4.38
CA TYR A 55 -10.07 10.88 -4.10
C TYR A 55 -10.28 10.29 -2.71
N LEU A 56 -10.47 11.14 -1.70
CA LEU A 56 -10.66 10.68 -0.33
C LEU A 56 -11.88 9.76 -0.21
N ALA A 57 -12.93 10.03 -0.97
CA ALA A 57 -14.16 9.22 -0.94
C ALA A 57 -13.93 7.80 -1.48
N GLU A 58 -12.90 7.58 -2.28
CA GLU A 58 -12.69 6.29 -2.95
C GLU A 58 -11.48 5.51 -2.44
N ILE A 59 -10.56 6.14 -1.69
CA ILE A 59 -9.29 5.48 -1.34
C ILE A 59 -9.49 4.21 -0.51
N LEU A 60 -10.41 4.21 0.45
CA LEU A 60 -10.67 3.03 1.27
C LEU A 60 -11.41 1.94 0.48
N VAL A 61 -12.25 2.33 -0.46
CA VAL A 61 -12.93 1.38 -1.33
C VAL A 61 -11.91 0.69 -2.24
N PHE A 62 -10.96 1.45 -2.77
CA PHE A 62 -9.85 0.89 -3.55
C PHE A 62 -8.97 -0.04 -2.69
N ALA A 63 -8.69 0.36 -1.45
CA ALA A 63 -7.82 -0.39 -0.53
C ALA A 63 -8.46 -1.69 -0.03
N LYS A 64 -9.79 -1.75 0.06
CA LYS A 64 -10.50 -2.88 0.67
C LYS A 64 -10.12 -4.25 0.09
N PRO A 65 -10.17 -4.49 -1.22
CA PRO A 65 -9.77 -5.80 -1.76
C PRO A 65 -8.29 -6.09 -1.55
N ILE A 66 -7.45 -5.05 -1.53
CA ILE A 66 -6.01 -5.20 -1.26
C ILE A 66 -5.80 -5.66 0.19
N ALA A 67 -6.48 -5.03 1.14
CA ALA A 67 -6.40 -5.40 2.55
C ALA A 67 -6.85 -6.85 2.76
N ARG A 68 -7.92 -7.28 2.09
CA ARG A 68 -8.38 -8.66 2.14
C ARG A 68 -7.35 -9.64 1.59
N ALA A 69 -6.69 -9.26 0.50
CA ALA A 69 -5.65 -10.09 -0.10
C ALA A 69 -4.45 -10.22 0.83
N ILE A 70 -4.05 -9.13 1.49
CA ILE A 70 -2.97 -9.15 2.49
C ILE A 70 -3.33 -10.08 3.64
N GLU A 71 -4.55 -9.99 4.15
CA GLU A 71 -5.01 -10.81 5.26
C GLU A 71 -4.95 -12.31 4.94
N GLN A 72 -5.25 -12.67 3.71
CA GLN A 72 -5.18 -14.05 3.25
C GLN A 72 -3.75 -14.51 2.96
N ALA A 73 -2.90 -13.60 2.52
CA ALA A 73 -1.53 -13.90 2.12
C ALA A 73 -0.56 -14.03 3.30
N PHE A 74 -0.84 -13.36 4.41
CA PHE A 74 0.07 -13.30 5.55
C PHE A 74 -0.65 -13.64 6.85
N PRO A 75 0.00 -14.43 7.76
CA PRO A 75 -0.59 -14.69 9.07
C PRO A 75 -0.77 -13.38 9.84
N CYS A 76 -2.00 -13.06 10.20
CA CYS A 76 -2.30 -11.85 10.97
C CYS A 76 -3.70 -11.96 11.57
N GLN A 77 -3.97 -11.14 12.58
CA GLN A 77 -5.31 -11.06 13.13
C GLN A 77 -6.22 -10.22 12.26
N ARG A 78 -5.68 -9.14 11.68
CA ARG A 78 -6.36 -8.25 10.75
C ARG A 78 -5.36 -7.32 10.09
N VAL A 79 -5.80 -6.62 9.06
CA VAL A 79 -5.02 -5.55 8.44
C VAL A 79 -5.43 -4.22 9.08
N GLY A 80 -4.46 -3.49 9.58
CA GLY A 80 -4.67 -2.14 10.09
C GLY A 80 -4.23 -1.09 9.09
N SER A 81 -4.68 0.14 9.31
CA SER A 81 -4.38 1.27 8.42
C SER A 81 -3.90 2.46 9.23
N ALA A 82 -3.01 3.25 8.63
CA ALA A 82 -2.52 4.48 9.25
C ALA A 82 -2.13 5.50 8.20
N VAL A 83 -2.23 6.78 8.57
CA VAL A 83 -1.73 7.91 7.78
C VAL A 83 -0.72 8.63 8.64
N ILE A 84 0.53 8.68 8.22
CA ILE A 84 1.62 9.32 8.96
C ILE A 84 2.18 10.51 8.17
N GLY A 85 2.84 10.24 7.02
CA GLY A 85 3.25 11.28 6.09
C GLY A 85 4.39 12.18 6.54
N LEU A 86 5.26 11.73 7.44
CA LEU A 86 6.36 12.56 7.96
C LEU A 86 7.63 12.50 7.11
N GLU A 87 7.78 11.50 6.25
CA GLU A 87 9.01 11.28 5.49
C GLU A 87 8.88 11.69 4.03
N VAL A 88 7.84 11.24 3.33
CA VAL A 88 7.64 11.53 1.91
C VAL A 88 6.48 12.51 1.74
N PRO A 89 6.69 13.67 1.07
CA PRO A 89 5.65 14.68 0.90
C PRO A 89 4.66 14.32 -0.23
N HIS A 90 4.09 13.15 -0.14
CA HIS A 90 3.07 12.64 -1.05
C HIS A 90 2.14 11.77 -0.21
N ALA A 91 0.89 12.17 -0.09
CA ALA A 91 -0.10 11.52 0.75
C ALA A 91 -0.15 10.01 0.50
N HIS A 92 -0.19 9.22 1.56
CA HIS A 92 -0.26 7.77 1.42
C HIS A 92 -0.91 7.12 2.63
N LEU A 93 -1.61 6.03 2.35
CA LEU A 93 -2.29 5.21 3.34
C LEU A 93 -1.49 3.91 3.50
N HIS A 94 -1.11 3.60 4.75
CA HIS A 94 -0.44 2.35 5.07
C HIS A 94 -1.46 1.25 5.31
N LEU A 95 -1.22 0.06 4.73
CA LEU A 95 -1.95 -1.17 5.03
C LEU A 95 -0.95 -2.16 5.60
N VAL A 96 -1.17 -2.58 6.85
CA VAL A 96 -0.20 -3.40 7.57
C VAL A 96 -0.91 -4.61 8.19
N PRO A 97 -0.45 -5.85 7.91
CA PRO A 97 -1.00 -7.02 8.60
C PRO A 97 -0.55 -7.00 10.06
N LEU A 98 -1.51 -7.08 10.99
CA LEU A 98 -1.27 -6.89 12.41
C LEU A 98 -1.34 -8.18 13.21
N GLN A 99 -0.31 -8.45 14.00
CA GLN A 99 -0.34 -9.42 15.10
C GLN A 99 -0.56 -8.69 16.43
N SER A 100 -0.12 -7.45 16.51
CA SER A 100 -0.32 -6.59 17.69
C SER A 100 -0.32 -5.13 17.26
N ALA A 101 -0.75 -4.26 18.16
CA ALA A 101 -0.75 -2.81 17.90
C ALA A 101 0.67 -2.28 17.63
N ASP A 102 1.70 -2.93 18.15
CA ASP A 102 3.09 -2.52 17.94
C ASP A 102 3.51 -2.60 16.47
N ASP A 103 2.80 -3.36 15.65
CA ASP A 103 3.07 -3.43 14.22
C ASP A 103 2.72 -2.13 13.49
N LEU A 104 1.99 -1.22 14.14
CA LEU A 104 1.74 0.14 13.66
C LEU A 104 2.56 1.19 14.41
N ASN A 105 3.56 0.77 15.17
CA ASN A 105 4.46 1.67 15.86
C ASN A 105 5.59 2.10 14.92
N PHE A 106 5.39 3.21 14.22
CA PHE A 106 6.33 3.70 13.21
C PHE A 106 7.61 4.29 13.80
N THR A 107 7.75 4.32 15.13
CA THR A 107 9.03 4.65 15.77
C THR A 107 9.95 3.43 15.87
N ARG A 108 9.39 2.23 15.66
CA ARG A 108 10.15 0.98 15.67
C ARG A 108 11.03 0.89 14.41
N PRO A 109 12.22 0.28 14.48
CA PRO A 109 13.04 0.06 13.29
C PRO A 109 12.27 -0.73 12.24
N LYS A 110 12.36 -0.30 11.00
CA LYS A 110 11.72 -0.96 9.87
C LYS A 110 12.56 -2.15 9.41
N LEU A 111 11.90 -3.12 8.81
CA LEU A 111 12.59 -4.28 8.27
C LEU A 111 13.36 -3.91 7.01
N LYS A 112 14.44 -4.65 6.77
CA LYS A 112 15.16 -4.57 5.51
C LYS A 112 14.98 -5.92 4.83
N GLN A 113 14.28 -5.93 3.70
CA GLN A 113 14.00 -7.16 2.96
C GLN A 113 14.80 -7.19 1.66
N TYR A 114 15.21 -8.41 1.28
CA TYR A 114 15.85 -8.63 0.00
C TYR A 114 14.81 -8.66 -1.13
N ALA A 115 15.28 -8.44 -2.37
CA ALA A 115 14.39 -8.42 -3.53
C ALA A 115 13.55 -9.69 -3.66
N GLU A 116 14.11 -10.84 -3.33
CA GLU A 116 13.39 -12.13 -3.40
C GLU A 116 12.23 -12.18 -2.40
N GLU A 117 12.42 -11.63 -1.20
CA GLU A 117 11.37 -11.58 -0.18
C GLU A 117 10.25 -10.65 -0.61
N LEU A 118 10.60 -9.49 -1.17
CA LEU A 118 9.62 -8.52 -1.66
C LEU A 118 8.84 -9.09 -2.84
N LYS A 119 9.52 -9.75 -3.76
CA LYS A 119 8.86 -10.37 -4.91
C LYS A 119 7.90 -11.48 -4.47
N THR A 120 8.31 -12.30 -3.51
CA THR A 120 7.47 -13.36 -2.96
C THR A 120 6.22 -12.77 -2.30
N ALA A 121 6.39 -11.70 -1.51
CA ALA A 121 5.27 -11.00 -0.88
C ALA A 121 4.30 -10.44 -1.93
N GLN A 122 4.83 -9.81 -2.98
CA GLN A 122 4.03 -9.30 -4.09
C GLN A 122 3.21 -10.41 -4.74
N GLU A 123 3.86 -11.53 -5.05
CA GLU A 123 3.20 -12.65 -5.72
C GLU A 123 2.08 -13.26 -4.86
N LYS A 124 2.30 -13.38 -3.56
CA LYS A 124 1.28 -13.89 -2.64
C LYS A 124 0.05 -13.00 -2.60
N ILE A 125 0.25 -11.69 -2.53
CA ILE A 125 -0.88 -10.74 -2.50
C ILE A 125 -1.61 -10.76 -3.84
N LEU A 126 -0.87 -10.72 -4.94
CA LEU A 126 -1.47 -10.74 -6.30
C LEU A 126 -2.30 -12.00 -6.54
N ALA A 127 -1.84 -13.15 -6.04
CA ALA A 127 -2.58 -14.41 -6.20
C ALA A 127 -3.97 -14.32 -5.58
N HIS A 128 -4.10 -13.65 -4.42
CA HIS A 128 -5.40 -13.49 -3.77
C HIS A 128 -6.25 -12.41 -4.42
N LEU A 129 -5.65 -11.38 -4.99
CA LEU A 129 -6.37 -10.35 -5.75
C LEU A 129 -6.97 -10.93 -7.01
N GLU A 130 -6.23 -11.76 -7.74
CA GLU A 130 -6.69 -12.38 -8.97
C GLU A 130 -7.91 -13.30 -8.75
N LYS A 131 -8.02 -13.87 -7.55
CA LYS A 131 -9.14 -14.73 -7.18
C LYS A 131 -10.36 -13.94 -6.71
N SER A 132 -10.21 -12.63 -6.50
CA SER A 132 -11.29 -11.79 -5.98
C SER A 132 -12.19 -11.32 -7.11
N GLU A 133 -13.47 -11.69 -7.05
CA GLU A 133 -14.47 -11.20 -7.99
C GLU A 133 -14.90 -9.77 -7.67
N VAL A 134 -14.57 -9.30 -6.46
CA VAL A 134 -14.92 -7.95 -6.00
C VAL A 134 -13.99 -6.91 -6.59
N PHE A 135 -12.72 -7.27 -6.78
CA PHE A 135 -11.73 -6.34 -7.31
C PHE A 135 -11.85 -6.24 -8.83
N ARG A 136 -12.07 -5.02 -9.31
CA ARG A 136 -12.08 -4.71 -10.74
C ARG A 136 -11.20 -3.50 -10.96
N PRO A 137 -10.11 -3.61 -11.72
CA PRO A 137 -9.34 -2.43 -12.11
C PRO A 137 -10.24 -1.48 -12.89
N VAL A 138 -10.21 -0.22 -12.55
CA VAL A 138 -10.92 0.79 -13.32
C VAL A 138 -10.08 1.12 -14.53
N SER A 139 -10.63 0.84 -15.67
CA SER A 139 -9.95 1.10 -16.94
C SER A 139 -10.01 2.57 -17.33
#